data_aff7586b64ab2d8cd329f08dc1701369
#
_entry.id   aff7586b64ab2d8cd329f08dc1701369
#
_cell.length_a   1.000
_cell.length_b   1.000
_cell.length_c   1.000
_cell.angle_alpha   90.00
_cell.angle_beta   90.00
_cell.angle_gamma   90.00
#
_symmetry.space_group_name_H-M   'P 1'
#
loop_
_entity.id
_entity.type
_entity.pdbx_description
1 polymer ?
#
loop_
_entity_poly.entity_id
_entity_poly.type
_entity_poly.pdbx_seq_one_letter_code
_entity_poly.pdbx_strand_id
1 'polypeptide(L)'
;MTGPERKIQLAKVAHVYYKHKDLERAHEFAMDFGFEEVSRTNDKIYYRGYGREPFVYCVIKADENEFGGTAFAVENEEELEYASKTLPNATEIYELKDAPGGGKCVTFKEPVDGFLWHLVYGQKLRDEERALPTLKFNFPTKKERAPNTYQRFEQRPAPVHKLGHFGFCHTDWQKAFDFYHSHFNFKPSEIQYDENGKNCMVFSRLDRGDELVDHHSFFFFQGPKAHVHHSSFETHDFDTQALGHDWLRHKGYQNLWGVGRHIMGSQIFDYWFNRDGFVMEHYVDGDLLNSKDDTKWSSATPDTLYVWGPDLPDNFLV
;
A
#
# COMPACT_ATOMS: atom_id res chain seq x y z
N MET A 1 3.20 30.84 4.84
CA MET A 1 4.32 30.40 3.98
C MET A 1 3.75 30.24 2.56
N THR A 2 4.42 30.78 1.56
CA THR A 2 4.05 30.53 0.16
C THR A 2 4.28 29.05 -0.11
N GLY A 3 3.30 28.35 -0.70
CA GLY A 3 3.44 26.96 -1.09
C GLY A 3 4.58 26.72 -2.09
N PRO A 4 4.91 25.45 -2.42
CA PRO A 4 5.96 25.15 -3.39
C PRO A 4 5.64 25.75 -4.76
N GLU A 5 6.66 26.09 -5.54
CA GLU A 5 6.49 26.66 -6.89
C GLU A 5 5.83 25.68 -7.85
N ARG A 6 6.05 24.39 -7.66
CA ARG A 6 5.45 23.28 -8.42
C ARG A 6 5.30 22.03 -7.55
N LYS A 7 4.47 21.10 -7.99
CA LYS A 7 4.34 19.78 -7.37
C LYS A 7 5.41 18.83 -7.87
N ILE A 8 5.92 17.98 -6.96
CA ILE A 8 6.77 16.84 -7.29
C ILE A 8 5.90 15.78 -7.96
N GLN A 9 6.36 15.27 -9.10
CA GLN A 9 5.64 14.28 -9.88
C GLN A 9 6.02 12.86 -9.46
N LEU A 10 5.12 12.24 -8.71
CA LEU A 10 5.19 10.83 -8.33
C LEU A 10 4.68 9.97 -9.49
N ALA A 11 5.42 8.92 -9.80
CA ALA A 11 5.07 7.98 -10.88
C ALA A 11 4.21 6.81 -10.36
N LYS A 12 4.58 6.25 -9.21
CA LYS A 12 3.87 5.13 -8.54
C LYS A 12 4.33 4.96 -7.11
N VAL A 13 3.51 4.31 -6.27
CA VAL A 13 3.99 3.76 -5.01
C VAL A 13 4.96 2.60 -5.31
N ALA A 14 6.06 2.50 -4.56
CA ALA A 14 7.13 1.55 -4.86
C ALA A 14 7.25 0.45 -3.79
N HIS A 15 7.59 0.83 -2.58
CA HIS A 15 7.84 -0.13 -1.50
C HIS A 15 7.70 0.51 -0.12
N VAL A 16 7.64 -0.32 0.92
CA VAL A 16 7.60 0.11 2.33
C VAL A 16 8.74 -0.52 3.13
N TYR A 17 9.13 0.20 4.17
CA TYR A 17 10.11 -0.24 5.14
C TYR A 17 9.46 -0.39 6.51
N TYR A 18 9.76 -1.51 7.18
CA TYR A 18 9.40 -1.73 8.58
C TYR A 18 10.62 -2.17 9.36
N LYS A 19 10.77 -1.62 10.56
CA LYS A 19 11.81 -1.98 11.51
C LYS A 19 11.27 -3.01 12.49
N HIS A 20 12.06 -4.03 12.76
CA HIS A 20 11.69 -5.16 13.61
C HIS A 20 12.83 -5.52 14.57
N LYS A 21 12.49 -5.88 15.81
CA LYS A 21 13.45 -6.42 16.79
C LYS A 21 13.96 -7.79 16.39
N ASP A 22 13.12 -8.58 15.76
CA ASP A 22 13.39 -9.96 15.36
C ASP A 22 13.15 -10.15 13.86
N LEU A 23 14.26 -10.23 13.11
CA LEU A 23 14.21 -10.39 11.65
C LEU A 23 13.62 -11.74 11.22
N GLU A 24 13.91 -12.82 11.95
CA GLU A 24 13.44 -14.15 11.56
C GLU A 24 11.93 -14.29 11.80
N ARG A 25 11.43 -13.72 12.88
CA ARG A 25 9.99 -13.66 13.15
C ARG A 25 9.24 -12.83 12.09
N ALA A 26 9.82 -11.71 11.68
CA ALA A 26 9.27 -10.90 10.59
C ALA A 26 9.36 -11.63 9.23
N HIS A 27 10.46 -12.37 8.99
CA HIS A 27 10.64 -13.21 7.81
C HIS A 27 9.59 -14.33 7.71
N GLU A 28 9.32 -15.06 8.78
CA GLU A 28 8.27 -16.09 8.79
C GLU A 28 6.93 -15.53 8.34
N PHE A 29 6.52 -14.39 8.90
CA PHE A 29 5.29 -13.73 8.49
C PHE A 29 5.33 -13.32 7.02
N ALA A 30 6.41 -12.71 6.56
CA ALA A 30 6.52 -12.25 5.16
C ALA A 30 6.38 -13.41 4.16
N MET A 31 7.00 -14.57 4.46
CA MET A 31 6.87 -15.75 3.62
C MET A 31 5.45 -16.33 3.65
N ASP A 32 4.83 -16.41 4.82
CA ASP A 32 3.45 -16.88 4.97
C ASP A 32 2.41 -15.90 4.40
N PHE A 33 2.73 -14.60 4.35
CA PHE A 33 1.91 -13.58 3.70
C PHE A 33 1.98 -13.61 2.16
N GLY A 34 3.00 -14.27 1.58
CA GLY A 34 3.08 -14.51 0.14
C GLY A 34 4.12 -13.67 -0.61
N PHE A 35 5.04 -13.05 0.12
CA PHE A 35 6.21 -12.41 -0.49
C PHE A 35 7.27 -13.44 -0.90
N GLU A 36 8.17 -13.02 -1.78
CA GLU A 36 9.38 -13.76 -2.16
C GLU A 36 10.62 -13.01 -1.65
N GLU A 37 11.48 -13.67 -0.86
CA GLU A 37 12.78 -13.10 -0.48
C GLU A 37 13.65 -12.91 -1.73
N VAL A 38 14.25 -11.72 -1.87
CA VAL A 38 15.12 -11.38 -3.01
C VAL A 38 16.56 -11.26 -2.59
N SER A 39 16.79 -10.61 -1.45
CA SER A 39 18.13 -10.31 -0.96
C SER A 39 18.09 -10.15 0.55
N ARG A 40 19.19 -10.55 1.19
CA ARG A 40 19.37 -10.45 2.63
C ARG A 40 20.77 -9.94 2.96
N THR A 41 20.83 -9.03 3.90
CA THR A 41 22.06 -8.60 4.59
C THR A 41 21.98 -8.99 6.06
N ASN A 42 22.97 -8.61 6.87
CA ASN A 42 22.89 -8.84 8.33
C ASN A 42 21.74 -8.07 9.00
N ASP A 43 21.35 -6.93 8.42
CA ASP A 43 20.41 -6.00 9.05
C ASP A 43 19.12 -5.78 8.26
N LYS A 44 19.02 -6.35 7.04
CA LYS A 44 17.85 -6.13 6.16
C LYS A 44 17.50 -7.39 5.39
N ILE A 45 16.21 -7.55 5.13
CA ILE A 45 15.67 -8.53 4.20
C ILE A 45 14.73 -7.82 3.23
N TYR A 46 14.96 -8.00 1.95
CA TYR A 46 14.14 -7.42 0.88
C TYR A 46 13.23 -8.47 0.28
N TYR A 47 11.98 -8.10 0.09
CA TYR A 47 10.94 -8.97 -0.48
C TYR A 47 10.30 -8.33 -1.68
N ARG A 48 9.95 -9.15 -2.66
CA ARG A 48 9.19 -8.75 -3.84
C ARG A 48 7.86 -9.49 -3.93
N GLY A 49 7.01 -9.01 -4.82
CA GLY A 49 5.90 -9.78 -5.37
C GLY A 49 6.26 -10.46 -6.69
N TYR A 50 5.25 -10.97 -7.39
CA TYR A 50 5.46 -11.53 -8.73
C TYR A 50 5.46 -10.44 -9.84
N GLY A 51 5.14 -9.18 -9.51
CA GLY A 51 5.21 -8.01 -10.38
C GLY A 51 6.64 -7.63 -10.78
N ARG A 52 6.79 -6.48 -11.44
CA ARG A 52 8.08 -6.02 -12.00
C ARG A 52 8.97 -5.28 -11.00
N GLU A 53 8.44 -4.90 -9.84
CA GLU A 53 9.18 -4.18 -8.81
C GLU A 53 10.37 -5.03 -8.31
N PRO A 54 11.57 -4.43 -8.15
CA PRO A 54 12.74 -5.15 -7.62
C PRO A 54 12.51 -5.62 -6.19
N PHE A 55 11.78 -4.86 -5.39
CA PHE A 55 11.21 -5.23 -4.09
C PHE A 55 10.02 -4.33 -3.77
N VAL A 56 9.15 -4.80 -2.88
CA VAL A 56 7.94 -4.08 -2.44
C VAL A 56 7.87 -3.91 -0.93
N TYR A 57 8.65 -4.69 -0.19
CA TYR A 57 8.70 -4.68 1.27
C TYR A 57 10.13 -4.92 1.75
N CYS A 58 10.57 -4.16 2.73
CA CYS A 58 11.89 -4.32 3.35
C CYS A 58 11.73 -4.36 4.88
N VAL A 59 12.23 -5.43 5.47
CA VAL A 59 12.38 -5.60 6.91
C VAL A 59 13.77 -5.14 7.33
N ILE A 60 13.86 -4.29 8.34
CA ILE A 60 15.11 -3.74 8.87
C ILE A 60 15.24 -4.12 10.34
N LYS A 61 16.40 -4.65 10.74
CA LYS A 61 16.68 -4.91 12.14
C LYS A 61 16.81 -3.61 12.92
N ALA A 62 16.17 -3.53 14.07
CA ALA A 62 16.22 -2.38 14.96
C ALA A 62 15.98 -2.81 16.42
N ASP A 63 16.19 -1.87 17.35
CA ASP A 63 15.92 -2.09 18.76
C ASP A 63 14.43 -2.00 19.11
N GLU A 64 13.65 -1.30 18.29
CA GLU A 64 12.20 -1.13 18.42
C GLU A 64 11.47 -1.46 17.12
N ASN A 65 10.21 -1.91 17.26
CA ASN A 65 9.32 -2.13 16.13
C ASN A 65 8.74 -0.78 15.68
N GLU A 66 9.06 -0.33 14.48
CA GLU A 66 8.65 0.97 13.95
C GLU A 66 8.32 0.88 12.46
N PHE A 67 7.44 1.77 11.99
CA PHE A 67 7.30 2.01 10.57
C PHE A 67 8.55 2.76 10.06
N GLY A 68 9.20 2.18 9.07
CA GLY A 68 10.45 2.70 8.50
C GLY A 68 10.26 3.68 7.34
N GLY A 69 9.02 3.90 6.91
CA GLY A 69 8.66 4.79 5.81
C GLY A 69 8.13 4.09 4.58
N THR A 70 7.53 4.88 3.72
CA THR A 70 7.06 4.44 2.39
C THR A 70 7.84 5.13 1.29
N ALA A 71 7.97 4.46 0.15
CA ALA A 71 8.65 4.98 -1.02
C ALA A 71 7.71 5.17 -2.20
N PHE A 72 7.85 6.32 -2.88
CA PHE A 72 7.28 6.57 -4.20
C PHE A 72 8.40 6.71 -5.22
N ALA A 73 8.23 6.06 -6.37
CA ALA A 73 9.04 6.37 -7.52
C ALA A 73 8.63 7.72 -8.09
N VAL A 74 9.60 8.55 -8.44
CA VAL A 74 9.38 9.82 -9.13
C VAL A 74 9.60 9.69 -10.63
N GLU A 75 9.06 10.63 -11.41
CA GLU A 75 9.10 10.61 -12.88
C GLU A 75 10.53 10.65 -13.46
N ASN A 76 11.40 11.43 -12.86
CA ASN A 76 12.76 11.67 -13.34
C ASN A 76 13.67 12.12 -12.20
N GLU A 77 14.95 12.24 -12.48
CA GLU A 77 15.96 12.64 -11.48
C GLU A 77 15.78 14.09 -11.02
N GLU A 78 15.29 14.97 -11.87
CA GLU A 78 15.04 16.38 -11.53
C GLU A 78 14.01 16.52 -10.40
N GLU A 79 13.06 15.58 -10.30
CA GLU A 79 12.11 15.52 -9.18
C GLU A 79 12.81 15.20 -7.86
N LEU A 80 13.82 14.30 -7.84
CA LEU A 80 14.64 14.07 -6.64
C LEU A 80 15.44 15.30 -6.24
N GLU A 81 16.04 15.98 -7.23
CA GLU A 81 16.81 17.21 -6.96
C GLU A 81 15.93 18.31 -6.38
N TYR A 82 14.72 18.47 -6.94
CA TYR A 82 13.77 19.44 -6.44
C TYR A 82 13.29 19.09 -5.03
N ALA A 83 12.97 17.82 -4.79
CA ALA A 83 12.55 17.31 -3.48
C ALA A 83 13.62 17.52 -2.41
N SER A 84 14.88 17.21 -2.71
CA SER A 84 16.01 17.39 -1.78
C SER A 84 16.20 18.85 -1.34
N LYS A 85 15.85 19.80 -2.20
CA LYS A 85 16.00 21.24 -1.95
C LYS A 85 14.79 21.89 -1.29
N THR A 86 13.60 21.32 -1.46
CA THR A 86 12.33 21.99 -1.12
C THR A 86 11.51 21.30 -0.02
N LEU A 87 11.67 19.98 0.15
CA LEU A 87 10.93 19.28 1.20
C LEU A 87 11.55 19.50 2.59
N PRO A 88 10.73 19.56 3.65
CA PRO A 88 11.23 19.76 5.01
C PRO A 88 12.08 18.57 5.46
N ASN A 89 13.22 18.85 6.08
CA ASN A 89 14.14 17.85 6.61
C ASN A 89 14.54 16.77 5.57
N ALA A 90 14.58 17.14 4.29
CA ALA A 90 15.03 16.25 3.24
C ALA A 90 16.54 16.00 3.31
N THR A 91 16.92 14.77 3.02
CA THR A 91 18.34 14.42 2.84
C THR A 91 18.87 14.96 1.51
N GLU A 92 20.19 15.02 1.38
CA GLU A 92 20.81 14.99 0.06
C GLU A 92 20.42 13.69 -0.66
N ILE A 93 20.58 13.69 -1.98
CA ILE A 93 20.37 12.48 -2.80
C ILE A 93 21.44 11.45 -2.44
N TYR A 94 21.05 10.21 -2.18
CA TYR A 94 21.95 9.12 -1.89
C TYR A 94 21.62 7.86 -2.70
N GLU A 95 22.63 7.00 -2.89
CA GLU A 95 22.49 5.74 -3.63
C GLU A 95 21.92 4.63 -2.75
N LEU A 96 20.99 3.85 -3.30
CA LEU A 96 20.44 2.62 -2.68
C LEU A 96 21.35 1.41 -2.99
N LYS A 97 22.56 1.41 -2.44
CA LYS A 97 23.64 0.44 -2.82
C LYS A 97 23.27 -1.02 -2.56
N ASP A 98 22.56 -1.29 -1.45
CA ASP A 98 22.25 -2.66 -1.02
C ASP A 98 20.84 -3.12 -1.43
N ALA A 99 20.02 -2.21 -1.98
CA ALA A 99 18.66 -2.52 -2.36
C ALA A 99 18.61 -3.19 -3.74
N PRO A 100 17.77 -4.23 -3.92
CA PRO A 100 17.52 -4.79 -5.25
C PRO A 100 17.09 -3.70 -6.22
N GLY A 101 17.63 -3.73 -7.44
CA GLY A 101 17.39 -2.72 -8.46
C GLY A 101 18.18 -1.42 -8.29
N GLY A 102 18.85 -1.19 -7.16
CA GLY A 102 19.63 0.02 -6.90
C GLY A 102 18.79 1.30 -6.97
N GLY A 103 19.35 2.35 -7.58
CA GLY A 103 18.71 3.64 -7.76
C GLY A 103 19.14 4.68 -6.74
N LYS A 104 18.58 5.88 -6.87
CA LYS A 104 18.81 7.05 -6.00
C LYS A 104 17.61 7.32 -5.13
N CYS A 105 17.83 7.90 -3.97
CA CYS A 105 16.79 8.18 -3.00
C CYS A 105 16.98 9.53 -2.32
N VAL A 106 15.86 10.17 -2.00
CA VAL A 106 15.75 11.28 -1.03
C VAL A 106 14.79 10.85 0.05
N THR A 107 15.18 10.99 1.30
CA THR A 107 14.32 10.74 2.47
C THR A 107 13.95 12.06 3.14
N PHE A 108 12.70 12.21 3.52
CA PHE A 108 12.25 13.37 4.29
C PHE A 108 11.28 12.94 5.40
N LYS A 109 11.10 13.82 6.38
CA LYS A 109 10.05 13.71 7.39
C LYS A 109 8.95 14.70 7.08
N GLU A 110 7.73 14.21 6.93
CA GLU A 110 6.59 15.11 6.76
C GLU A 110 6.38 15.95 8.03
N PRO A 111 5.86 17.20 7.90
CA PRO A 111 5.94 18.18 9.00
C PRO A 111 4.82 18.07 10.04
N VAL A 112 3.85 17.18 9.89
CA VAL A 112 2.68 17.09 10.80
C VAL A 112 2.99 16.17 11.97
N ASP A 113 3.29 14.91 11.68
CA ASP A 113 3.54 13.86 12.69
C ASP A 113 4.91 13.20 12.54
N GLY A 114 5.68 13.57 11.52
CA GLY A 114 7.06 13.14 11.32
C GLY A 114 7.23 11.78 10.66
N PHE A 115 6.24 11.28 9.94
CA PHE A 115 6.38 10.05 9.17
C PHE A 115 7.48 10.16 8.12
N LEU A 116 8.25 9.09 7.99
CA LEU A 116 9.30 8.99 6.98
C LEU A 116 8.71 8.68 5.61
N TRP A 117 9.17 9.43 4.62
CA TRP A 117 8.89 9.23 3.20
C TRP A 117 10.20 9.12 2.43
N HIS A 118 10.18 8.29 1.41
CA HIS A 118 11.29 8.08 0.50
C HIS A 118 10.84 8.36 -0.93
N LEU A 119 11.61 9.14 -1.65
CA LEU A 119 11.41 9.35 -3.08
C LEU A 119 12.55 8.64 -3.80
N VAL A 120 12.23 7.78 -4.77
CA VAL A 120 13.22 6.94 -5.44
C VAL A 120 13.18 7.13 -6.95
N TYR A 121 14.35 7.06 -7.57
CA TYR A 121 14.50 7.12 -9.02
C TYR A 121 15.60 6.18 -9.51
N GLY A 122 15.40 5.66 -10.74
CA GLY A 122 16.42 4.85 -11.42
C GLY A 122 16.54 3.42 -10.90
N GLN A 123 15.57 2.92 -10.14
CA GLN A 123 15.52 1.51 -9.77
C GLN A 123 15.30 0.63 -11.01
N LYS A 124 16.15 -0.36 -11.20
CA LYS A 124 16.02 -1.31 -12.31
C LYS A 124 14.85 -2.26 -12.02
N LEU A 125 13.80 -2.15 -12.83
CA LEU A 125 12.69 -3.08 -12.82
C LEU A 125 13.12 -4.44 -13.40
N ARG A 126 12.35 -5.49 -13.06
CA ARG A 126 12.49 -6.80 -13.71
C ARG A 126 12.05 -6.69 -15.18
N ASP A 127 12.67 -7.48 -16.03
CA ASP A 127 12.33 -7.49 -17.46
C ASP A 127 10.90 -7.99 -17.70
N GLU A 128 10.48 -9.01 -16.93
CA GLU A 128 9.17 -9.63 -17.05
C GLU A 128 8.49 -9.80 -15.68
N GLU A 129 7.17 -9.74 -15.69
CA GLU A 129 6.28 -10.16 -14.62
C GLU A 129 6.04 -11.67 -14.71
N ARG A 130 5.95 -12.35 -13.56
CA ARG A 130 5.57 -13.77 -13.58
C ARG A 130 4.09 -13.90 -13.87
N ALA A 131 3.74 -14.44 -15.03
CA ALA A 131 2.36 -14.73 -15.36
C ALA A 131 1.76 -15.79 -14.43
N LEU A 132 0.60 -15.48 -13.85
CA LEU A 132 -0.23 -16.43 -13.11
C LEU A 132 -1.45 -16.85 -13.97
N PRO A 133 -1.99 -18.07 -13.77
CA PRO A 133 -3.14 -18.52 -14.55
C PRO A 133 -4.38 -17.65 -14.29
N THR A 134 -5.02 -17.19 -15.35
CA THR A 134 -6.32 -16.53 -15.25
C THR A 134 -7.41 -17.58 -15.04
N LEU A 135 -8.21 -17.42 -13.98
CA LEU A 135 -9.31 -18.30 -13.67
C LEU A 135 -10.49 -18.10 -14.64
N LYS A 136 -11.13 -19.22 -15.00
CA LYS A 136 -12.37 -19.23 -15.79
C LYS A 136 -13.53 -19.68 -14.92
N PHE A 137 -14.50 -18.80 -14.71
CA PHE A 137 -15.68 -19.10 -13.92
C PHE A 137 -16.81 -19.64 -14.79
N ASN A 138 -17.49 -20.69 -14.30
CA ASN A 138 -18.70 -21.20 -14.90
C ASN A 138 -19.92 -20.51 -14.32
N PHE A 139 -20.40 -19.46 -14.97
CA PHE A 139 -21.64 -18.77 -14.60
C PHE A 139 -22.88 -19.65 -14.89
N PRO A 140 -24.03 -19.38 -14.26
CA PRO A 140 -25.25 -20.19 -14.49
C PRO A 140 -25.62 -20.30 -15.97
N THR A 141 -25.54 -19.22 -16.71
CA THR A 141 -25.93 -19.13 -18.12
C THR A 141 -24.78 -19.32 -19.11
N LYS A 142 -23.52 -19.21 -18.66
CA LYS A 142 -22.34 -19.31 -19.52
C LYS A 142 -21.25 -20.14 -18.84
N LYS A 143 -20.92 -21.29 -19.40
CA LYS A 143 -19.90 -22.21 -18.91
C LYS A 143 -18.59 -21.95 -19.64
N GLU A 144 -17.64 -21.28 -19.00
CA GLU A 144 -16.36 -20.88 -19.63
C GLU A 144 -15.29 -21.96 -19.59
N ARG A 145 -15.34 -22.88 -18.61
CA ARG A 145 -14.36 -23.95 -18.49
C ARG A 145 -14.67 -25.10 -19.42
N ALA A 146 -13.62 -25.67 -20.04
CA ALA A 146 -13.72 -26.86 -20.83
C ALA A 146 -14.27 -28.04 -20.00
N PRO A 147 -14.96 -29.02 -20.63
CA PRO A 147 -15.42 -30.23 -19.94
C PRO A 147 -14.27 -30.94 -19.20
N ASN A 148 -14.56 -31.45 -18.01
CA ASN A 148 -13.60 -32.18 -17.16
C ASN A 148 -12.39 -31.34 -16.69
N THR A 149 -12.46 -30.00 -16.78
CA THR A 149 -11.46 -29.10 -16.21
C THR A 149 -11.87 -28.71 -14.80
N TYR A 150 -11.02 -29.00 -13.83
CA TYR A 150 -11.30 -28.79 -12.42
C TYR A 150 -10.55 -27.57 -11.89
N GLN A 151 -11.21 -26.76 -11.05
CA GLN A 151 -10.56 -25.75 -10.22
C GLN A 151 -10.06 -26.47 -8.95
N ARG A 152 -8.77 -26.79 -8.91
CA ARG A 152 -8.12 -27.44 -7.78
C ARG A 152 -6.92 -26.64 -7.39
N PHE A 153 -7.05 -25.97 -6.26
CA PHE A 153 -6.00 -25.13 -5.71
C PHE A 153 -5.21 -25.89 -4.66
N GLU A 154 -3.90 -25.64 -4.63
CA GLU A 154 -3.06 -26.08 -3.52
C GLU A 154 -3.14 -25.04 -2.41
N GLN A 155 -3.20 -25.49 -1.15
CA GLN A 155 -3.10 -24.59 0.00
C GLN A 155 -1.70 -23.97 0.04
N ARG A 156 -1.65 -22.65 -0.06
CA ARG A 156 -0.40 -21.88 -0.08
C ARG A 156 -0.66 -20.42 0.27
N PRO A 157 0.39 -19.63 0.59
CA PRO A 157 0.27 -18.18 0.68
C PRO A 157 -0.32 -17.58 -0.60
N ALA A 158 -1.10 -16.50 -0.47
CA ALA A 158 -1.52 -15.72 -1.62
C ALA A 158 -0.29 -15.01 -2.22
N PRO A 159 0.06 -15.26 -3.51
CA PRO A 159 1.17 -14.54 -4.11
C PRO A 159 0.91 -13.04 -4.15
N VAL A 160 1.78 -12.27 -3.53
CA VAL A 160 1.74 -10.81 -3.61
C VAL A 160 2.17 -10.37 -5.01
N HIS A 161 1.43 -9.41 -5.62
CA HIS A 161 1.79 -8.78 -6.89
C HIS A 161 2.69 -7.56 -6.67
N LYS A 162 2.15 -6.52 -6.04
CA LYS A 162 2.80 -5.23 -5.80
C LYS A 162 2.34 -4.61 -4.47
N LEU A 163 3.01 -3.56 -4.02
CA LEU A 163 2.43 -2.61 -3.06
C LEU A 163 1.39 -1.77 -3.79
N GLY A 164 0.16 -1.76 -3.32
CA GLY A 164 -0.94 -0.98 -3.90
C GLY A 164 -1.09 0.37 -3.22
N HIS A 165 -1.22 0.35 -1.90
CA HIS A 165 -1.40 1.56 -1.10
C HIS A 165 -0.91 1.39 0.34
N PHE A 166 -0.91 2.47 1.07
CA PHE A 166 -0.68 2.51 2.51
C PHE A 166 -1.47 3.67 3.13
N GLY A 167 -1.61 3.67 4.43
CA GLY A 167 -2.34 4.74 5.11
C GLY A 167 -1.82 5.09 6.48
N PHE A 168 -2.12 6.34 6.89
CA PHE A 168 -1.76 6.91 8.17
C PHE A 168 -2.97 7.40 8.95
N CYS A 169 -2.87 7.32 10.28
CA CYS A 169 -3.63 8.18 11.18
C CYS A 169 -2.80 9.43 11.45
N HIS A 170 -3.33 10.60 11.14
CA HIS A 170 -2.72 11.91 11.43
C HIS A 170 -3.41 12.62 12.59
N THR A 171 -2.65 13.38 13.36
CA THR A 171 -3.21 14.19 14.46
C THR A 171 -3.86 15.48 13.98
N ASP A 172 -3.53 15.96 12.78
CA ASP A 172 -4.12 17.14 12.13
C ASP A 172 -4.35 16.86 10.64
N TRP A 173 -5.54 16.39 10.32
CA TRP A 173 -5.94 16.03 8.96
C TRP A 173 -5.78 17.18 7.97
N GLN A 174 -6.17 18.41 8.36
CA GLN A 174 -6.13 19.55 7.44
C GLN A 174 -4.69 19.93 7.08
N LYS A 175 -3.79 19.97 8.06
CA LYS A 175 -2.38 20.23 7.77
C LYS A 175 -1.74 19.14 6.92
N ALA A 176 -2.06 17.87 7.16
CA ALA A 176 -1.60 16.76 6.36
C ALA A 176 -2.12 16.89 4.92
N PHE A 177 -3.43 17.18 4.75
CA PHE A 177 -4.03 17.37 3.45
C PHE A 177 -3.36 18.51 2.67
N ASP A 178 -3.20 19.67 3.28
CA ASP A 178 -2.56 20.83 2.66
C ASP A 178 -1.11 20.54 2.27
N PHE A 179 -0.37 19.84 3.13
CA PHE A 179 1.01 19.45 2.83
C PHE A 179 1.09 18.50 1.62
N TYR A 180 0.43 17.35 1.70
CA TYR A 180 0.56 16.33 0.65
C TYR A 180 0.02 16.80 -0.70
N HIS A 181 -1.13 17.48 -0.72
CA HIS A 181 -1.75 17.92 -1.97
C HIS A 181 -1.13 19.19 -2.55
N SER A 182 -0.35 19.95 -1.78
CA SER A 182 0.42 21.08 -2.33
C SER A 182 1.79 20.65 -2.88
N HIS A 183 2.43 19.64 -2.27
CA HIS A 183 3.79 19.24 -2.65
C HIS A 183 3.83 18.13 -3.73
N PHE A 184 2.81 17.29 -3.81
CA PHE A 184 2.78 16.13 -4.70
C PHE A 184 1.58 16.15 -5.64
N ASN A 185 1.66 15.39 -6.74
CA ASN A 185 0.57 15.21 -7.69
C ASN A 185 -0.52 14.25 -7.18
N PHE A 186 -0.85 14.31 -5.89
CA PHE A 186 -2.04 13.62 -5.38
C PHE A 186 -3.31 14.34 -5.78
N LYS A 187 -4.33 13.55 -6.16
CA LYS A 187 -5.70 13.96 -6.38
C LYS A 187 -6.64 13.11 -5.53
N PRO A 188 -7.51 13.71 -4.72
CA PRO A 188 -8.49 12.95 -3.96
C PRO A 188 -9.42 12.16 -4.88
N SER A 189 -9.56 10.88 -4.63
CA SER A 189 -10.61 10.03 -5.21
C SER A 189 -11.86 10.11 -4.38
N GLU A 190 -11.71 10.00 -3.06
CA GLU A 190 -12.81 10.15 -2.12
C GLU A 190 -12.37 10.92 -0.88
N ILE A 191 -13.28 11.74 -0.35
CA ILE A 191 -13.14 12.44 0.94
C ILE A 191 -14.34 12.10 1.79
N GLN A 192 -14.10 11.76 3.06
CA GLN A 192 -15.16 11.55 4.03
C GLN A 192 -15.17 12.67 5.08
N TYR A 193 -16.37 13.00 5.53
CA TYR A 193 -16.61 14.00 6.56
C TYR A 193 -17.30 13.40 7.78
N ASP A 194 -17.02 13.95 8.94
CA ASP A 194 -17.62 13.56 10.21
C ASP A 194 -19.08 14.08 10.36
N GLU A 195 -19.70 13.78 11.47
CA GLU A 195 -21.09 14.21 11.81
C GLU A 195 -21.27 15.74 11.84
N ASN A 196 -20.19 16.50 11.97
CA ASN A 196 -20.18 17.96 11.96
C ASN A 196 -19.90 18.53 10.55
N GLY A 197 -19.76 17.67 9.55
CA GLY A 197 -19.42 18.06 8.18
C GLY A 197 -17.94 18.43 7.98
N LYS A 198 -17.06 18.14 8.94
CA LYS A 198 -15.63 18.37 8.85
C LYS A 198 -14.96 17.18 8.16
N ASN A 199 -14.11 17.44 7.16
CA ASN A 199 -13.34 16.40 6.49
C ASN A 199 -12.43 15.69 7.50
N CYS A 200 -12.43 14.37 7.48
CA CYS A 200 -11.70 13.55 8.43
C CYS A 200 -10.96 12.35 7.81
N MET A 201 -11.24 12.01 6.55
CA MET A 201 -10.55 10.93 5.83
C MET A 201 -10.43 11.29 4.35
N VAL A 202 -9.34 10.88 3.70
CA VAL A 202 -9.12 11.05 2.26
C VAL A 202 -8.43 9.82 1.68
N PHE A 203 -8.88 9.40 0.51
CA PHE A 203 -8.24 8.40 -0.35
C PHE A 203 -7.72 9.12 -1.58
N SER A 204 -6.42 9.05 -1.83
CA SER A 204 -5.75 9.84 -2.87
C SER A 204 -5.06 8.94 -3.88
N ARG A 205 -5.38 9.16 -5.16
CA ARG A 205 -4.65 8.61 -6.30
C ARG A 205 -3.54 9.56 -6.74
N LEU A 206 -2.67 9.07 -7.58
CA LEU A 206 -1.75 9.93 -8.33
C LEU A 206 -2.48 10.55 -9.53
N ASP A 207 -2.33 11.87 -9.73
CA ASP A 207 -2.79 12.54 -10.94
C ASP A 207 -1.77 12.30 -12.06
N ARG A 208 -2.12 11.38 -12.97
CA ARG A 208 -1.31 10.92 -14.10
C ARG A 208 -1.96 11.29 -15.44
N GLY A 209 -2.80 12.32 -15.46
CA GLY A 209 -3.52 12.70 -16.66
C GLY A 209 -4.51 11.63 -17.12
N ASP A 210 -4.42 11.18 -18.37
CA ASP A 210 -5.33 10.17 -18.94
C ASP A 210 -4.94 8.72 -18.61
N GLU A 211 -3.79 8.49 -17.95
CA GLU A 211 -3.36 7.17 -17.50
C GLU A 211 -4.30 6.66 -16.39
N LEU A 212 -4.74 5.41 -16.52
CA LEU A 212 -5.52 4.75 -15.47
C LEU A 212 -4.59 4.33 -14.34
N VAL A 213 -4.93 4.75 -13.14
CA VAL A 213 -4.19 4.45 -11.90
C VAL A 213 -5.12 3.83 -10.87
N ASP A 214 -4.55 3.16 -9.88
CA ASP A 214 -5.32 2.61 -8.75
C ASP A 214 -6.17 3.70 -8.09
N HIS A 215 -7.38 3.33 -7.61
CA HIS A 215 -8.30 4.23 -6.92
C HIS A 215 -7.61 5.10 -5.86
N HIS A 216 -6.68 4.53 -5.13
CA HIS A 216 -5.80 5.26 -4.23
C HIS A 216 -4.47 4.52 -4.08
N SER A 217 -3.40 5.31 -3.89
CA SER A 217 -2.08 4.83 -3.51
C SER A 217 -1.72 5.26 -2.09
N PHE A 218 -2.44 6.23 -1.56
CA PHE A 218 -2.27 6.78 -0.23
C PHE A 218 -3.60 7.22 0.35
N PHE A 219 -3.84 6.89 1.62
CA PHE A 219 -4.97 7.43 2.37
C PHE A 219 -4.53 7.87 3.77
N PHE A 220 -5.30 8.75 4.38
CA PHE A 220 -5.13 9.09 5.78
C PHE A 220 -6.42 9.60 6.40
N PHE A 221 -6.48 9.49 7.71
CA PHE A 221 -7.62 9.92 8.50
C PHE A 221 -7.18 10.64 9.77
N GLN A 222 -8.14 11.39 10.37
CA GLN A 222 -7.94 12.11 11.63
C GLN A 222 -8.05 11.15 12.82
N GLY A 223 -7.08 11.17 13.73
CA GLY A 223 -7.16 10.45 14.99
C GLY A 223 -6.38 11.12 16.11
N PRO A 224 -6.49 10.60 17.33
CA PRO A 224 -5.88 11.23 18.51
C PRO A 224 -4.37 11.00 18.60
N LYS A 225 -3.85 10.00 17.92
CA LYS A 225 -2.43 9.61 17.96
C LYS A 225 -1.97 9.17 16.58
N ALA A 226 -0.86 9.73 16.11
CA ALA A 226 -0.28 9.37 14.83
C ALA A 226 0.27 7.93 14.82
N HIS A 227 -0.08 7.17 13.79
CA HIS A 227 0.47 5.83 13.53
C HIS A 227 0.30 5.44 12.07
N VAL A 228 1.11 4.48 11.59
CA VAL A 228 0.82 3.80 10.32
C VAL A 228 -0.41 2.90 10.54
N HIS A 229 -1.42 3.08 9.70
CA HIS A 229 -2.63 2.23 9.80
C HIS A 229 -2.36 0.87 9.18
N HIS A 230 -2.06 0.80 7.88
CA HIS A 230 -1.66 -0.42 7.21
C HIS A 230 -0.85 -0.16 5.94
N SER A 231 -0.24 -1.23 5.43
CA SER A 231 0.28 -1.31 4.06
C SER A 231 -0.44 -2.44 3.33
N SER A 232 -0.89 -2.15 2.10
CA SER A 232 -1.77 -3.01 1.32
C SER A 232 -1.07 -3.54 0.07
N PHE A 233 -1.22 -4.84 -0.14
CA PHE A 233 -0.54 -5.56 -1.21
C PHE A 233 -1.54 -6.27 -2.10
N GLU A 234 -1.45 -6.01 -3.41
CA GLU A 234 -2.31 -6.61 -4.41
C GLU A 234 -2.02 -8.11 -4.55
N THR A 235 -3.08 -8.90 -4.62
CA THR A 235 -3.03 -10.34 -4.93
C THR A 235 -3.59 -10.60 -6.33
N HIS A 236 -3.62 -11.87 -6.76
CA HIS A 236 -3.97 -12.20 -8.15
C HIS A 236 -5.47 -12.14 -8.45
N ASP A 237 -6.27 -12.77 -7.60
CA ASP A 237 -7.72 -12.88 -7.73
C ASP A 237 -8.36 -13.25 -6.40
N PHE A 238 -9.70 -13.28 -6.37
CA PHE A 238 -10.45 -13.57 -5.15
C PHE A 238 -10.21 -14.98 -4.59
N ASP A 239 -10.14 -16.02 -5.43
CA ASP A 239 -9.85 -17.38 -4.95
C ASP A 239 -8.46 -17.46 -4.32
N THR A 240 -7.46 -16.81 -4.94
CA THR A 240 -6.10 -16.72 -4.42
C THR A 240 -6.06 -16.00 -3.08
N GLN A 241 -6.80 -14.91 -2.94
CA GLN A 241 -6.89 -14.17 -1.67
C GLN A 241 -7.57 -15.02 -0.59
N ALA A 242 -8.67 -15.70 -0.91
CA ALA A 242 -9.37 -16.58 0.02
C ALA A 242 -8.49 -17.76 0.48
N LEU A 243 -7.68 -18.33 -0.41
CA LEU A 243 -6.69 -19.36 -0.05
C LEU A 243 -5.61 -18.81 0.89
N GLY A 244 -5.12 -17.59 0.64
CA GLY A 244 -4.19 -16.89 1.52
C GLY A 244 -4.77 -16.61 2.89
N HIS A 245 -6.06 -16.23 2.96
CA HIS A 245 -6.79 -16.08 4.21
C HIS A 245 -6.78 -17.39 5.02
N ASP A 246 -7.16 -18.49 4.38
CA ASP A 246 -7.15 -19.81 5.03
C ASP A 246 -5.73 -20.23 5.47
N TRP A 247 -4.73 -19.95 4.64
CA TRP A 247 -3.33 -20.21 4.97
C TRP A 247 -2.90 -19.47 6.25
N LEU A 248 -3.09 -18.15 6.31
CA LEU A 248 -2.70 -17.34 7.46
C LEU A 248 -3.46 -17.74 8.73
N ARG A 249 -4.76 -18.06 8.60
CA ARG A 249 -5.58 -18.57 9.68
C ARG A 249 -5.03 -19.92 10.24
N HIS A 250 -4.66 -20.86 9.37
CA HIS A 250 -4.07 -22.15 9.78
C HIS A 250 -2.69 -22.00 10.41
N LYS A 251 -1.93 -20.97 10.02
CA LYS A 251 -0.64 -20.62 10.63
C LYS A 251 -0.78 -19.90 11.97
N GLY A 252 -2.00 -19.60 12.40
CA GLY A 252 -2.30 -18.97 13.69
C GLY A 252 -2.03 -17.48 13.73
N TYR A 253 -2.03 -16.79 12.59
CA TYR A 253 -2.01 -15.32 12.56
C TYR A 253 -3.37 -14.75 12.96
N GLN A 254 -3.36 -13.53 13.49
CA GLN A 254 -4.57 -12.84 13.90
C GLN A 254 -5.11 -12.02 12.71
N ASN A 255 -6.31 -12.37 12.25
CA ASN A 255 -7.06 -11.54 11.31
C ASN A 255 -7.61 -10.32 12.04
N LEU A 256 -7.46 -9.14 11.45
CA LEU A 256 -8.09 -7.92 11.95
C LEU A 256 -9.48 -7.76 11.37
N TRP A 257 -9.60 -7.84 10.03
CA TRP A 257 -10.88 -7.65 9.34
C TRP A 257 -10.82 -8.27 7.95
N GLY A 258 -11.84 -9.05 7.57
CA GLY A 258 -11.95 -9.68 6.24
C GLY A 258 -12.32 -11.16 6.32
N VAL A 259 -12.58 -11.75 5.17
CA VAL A 259 -12.57 -11.17 3.82
C VAL A 259 -13.84 -10.35 3.61
N GLY A 260 -13.74 -9.19 2.98
CA GLY A 260 -14.87 -8.32 2.66
C GLY A 260 -14.62 -7.48 1.40
N ARG A 261 -15.62 -6.68 1.00
CA ARG A 261 -15.47 -5.76 -0.14
C ARG A 261 -15.74 -4.33 0.29
N HIS A 262 -14.79 -3.44 0.02
CA HIS A 262 -14.97 -2.02 0.24
C HIS A 262 -15.98 -1.39 -0.73
N ILE A 263 -16.65 -0.32 -0.26
CA ILE A 263 -17.42 0.57 -1.14
C ILE A 263 -16.44 1.44 -1.94
N MET A 264 -15.48 2.04 -1.25
CA MET A 264 -14.48 2.92 -1.85
C MET A 264 -13.40 2.09 -2.56
N GLY A 265 -13.27 2.30 -3.88
CA GLY A 265 -12.31 1.59 -4.70
C GLY A 265 -12.63 0.12 -4.98
N SER A 266 -13.81 -0.38 -4.56
CA SER A 266 -14.32 -1.75 -4.82
C SER A 266 -13.41 -2.90 -4.36
N GLN A 267 -12.31 -2.63 -3.69
CA GLN A 267 -11.30 -3.63 -3.33
C GLN A 267 -11.88 -4.72 -2.43
N ILE A 268 -11.60 -5.98 -2.77
CA ILE A 268 -11.82 -7.10 -1.84
C ILE A 268 -10.63 -7.08 -0.88
N PHE A 269 -10.89 -6.94 0.40
CA PHE A 269 -9.89 -6.71 1.44
C PHE A 269 -9.74 -7.89 2.41
N ASP A 270 -8.56 -8.00 3.01
CA ASP A 270 -8.26 -8.97 4.06
C ASP A 270 -7.08 -8.49 4.91
N TYR A 271 -7.34 -8.01 6.13
CA TYR A 271 -6.39 -7.37 7.03
C TYR A 271 -5.86 -8.33 8.10
N TRP A 272 -4.55 -8.36 8.26
CA TRP A 272 -3.86 -9.25 9.17
C TRP A 272 -2.86 -8.51 10.03
N PHE A 273 -2.79 -8.85 11.31
CA PHE A 273 -1.66 -8.45 12.12
C PHE A 273 -0.44 -9.31 11.78
N ASN A 274 0.69 -8.66 11.52
CA ASN A 274 1.94 -9.37 11.59
C ASN A 274 2.29 -9.67 13.06
N ARG A 275 3.36 -10.42 13.29
CA ARG A 275 3.71 -10.82 14.67
C ARG A 275 4.18 -9.67 15.57
N ASP A 276 4.43 -8.49 15.02
CA ASP A 276 4.88 -7.31 15.74
C ASP A 276 3.80 -6.22 15.86
N GLY A 277 2.57 -6.57 15.47
CA GLY A 277 1.38 -5.74 15.63
C GLY A 277 1.12 -4.75 14.48
N PHE A 278 1.91 -4.76 13.40
CA PHE A 278 1.60 -3.98 12.21
C PHE A 278 0.51 -4.66 11.39
N VAL A 279 -0.36 -3.85 10.80
CA VAL A 279 -1.44 -4.33 9.93
C VAL A 279 -0.96 -4.38 8.48
N MET A 280 -1.12 -5.54 7.86
CA MET A 280 -0.83 -5.81 6.46
C MET A 280 -2.11 -6.28 5.80
N GLU A 281 -2.41 -5.76 4.62
CA GLU A 281 -3.61 -6.09 3.87
C GLU A 281 -3.28 -6.83 2.58
N HIS A 282 -4.02 -7.91 2.30
CA HIS A 282 -4.20 -8.40 0.94
C HIS A 282 -5.41 -7.71 0.32
N TYR A 283 -5.29 -7.24 -0.92
CA TYR A 283 -6.45 -6.76 -1.68
C TYR A 283 -6.42 -7.25 -3.13
N VAL A 284 -7.58 -7.22 -3.76
CA VAL A 284 -7.74 -7.53 -5.18
C VAL A 284 -8.98 -6.82 -5.74
N ASP A 285 -9.05 -6.74 -7.08
CA ASP A 285 -10.21 -6.22 -7.81
C ASP A 285 -10.55 -4.76 -7.46
N GLY A 286 -9.51 -3.90 -7.49
CA GLY A 286 -9.65 -2.46 -7.25
C GLY A 286 -10.09 -1.69 -8.49
N ASP A 287 -10.78 -0.56 -8.26
CA ASP A 287 -11.17 0.38 -9.31
C ASP A 287 -9.95 1.11 -9.86
N LEU A 288 -10.01 1.45 -11.14
CA LEU A 288 -9.06 2.33 -11.81
C LEU A 288 -9.70 3.67 -12.12
N LEU A 289 -8.97 4.76 -11.88
CA LEU A 289 -9.39 6.14 -12.13
C LEU A 289 -8.33 6.90 -12.93
N ASN A 290 -8.71 8.05 -13.50
CA ASN A 290 -7.78 8.99 -14.12
C ASN A 290 -8.10 10.44 -13.73
N SER A 291 -7.45 11.42 -14.37
CA SER A 291 -7.65 12.84 -14.04
C SER A 291 -9.05 13.38 -14.36
N LYS A 292 -9.85 12.67 -15.15
CA LYS A 292 -11.23 13.07 -15.53
C LYS A 292 -12.26 12.69 -14.48
N ASP A 293 -11.91 11.76 -13.59
CA ASP A 293 -12.80 11.32 -12.51
C ASP A 293 -12.86 12.38 -11.40
N ASP A 294 -14.07 12.75 -11.03
CA ASP A 294 -14.33 13.69 -9.94
C ASP A 294 -14.11 13.07 -8.58
N THR A 295 -13.71 13.88 -7.60
CA THR A 295 -13.66 13.50 -6.19
C THR A 295 -15.07 13.22 -5.67
N LYS A 296 -15.29 12.07 -5.04
CA LYS A 296 -16.54 11.74 -4.37
C LYS A 296 -16.50 12.13 -2.89
N TRP A 297 -17.67 12.38 -2.32
CA TRP A 297 -17.84 12.80 -0.94
C TRP A 297 -18.87 11.94 -0.24
N SER A 298 -18.56 11.46 0.97
CA SER A 298 -19.47 10.66 1.79
C SER A 298 -19.29 10.94 3.29
N SER A 299 -20.26 10.54 4.10
CA SER A 299 -20.12 10.58 5.56
C SER A 299 -19.20 9.45 6.04
N ALA A 300 -18.39 9.73 7.07
CA ALA A 300 -17.55 8.72 7.71
C ALA A 300 -18.38 7.90 8.73
N THR A 301 -19.09 6.89 8.23
CA THR A 301 -19.84 5.94 9.06
C THR A 301 -19.39 4.51 8.76
N PRO A 302 -19.55 3.55 9.69
CA PRO A 302 -19.19 2.15 9.44
C PRO A 302 -19.81 1.59 8.15
N ASP A 303 -21.07 1.92 7.87
CA ASP A 303 -21.81 1.45 6.69
C ASP A 303 -21.26 1.98 5.36
N THR A 304 -20.37 2.99 5.38
CA THR A 304 -19.75 3.53 4.17
C THR A 304 -18.39 2.90 3.86
N LEU A 305 -17.91 1.97 4.68
CA LEU A 305 -16.62 1.34 4.49
C LEU A 305 -16.67 0.04 3.69
N TYR A 306 -17.78 -0.71 3.75
CA TYR A 306 -17.85 -2.01 3.06
C TYR A 306 -19.26 -2.33 2.52
N VAL A 307 -19.29 -3.15 1.46
CA VAL A 307 -20.52 -3.65 0.80
C VAL A 307 -20.96 -4.95 1.43
N TRP A 308 -20.00 -5.85 1.69
CA TRP A 308 -20.19 -7.15 2.32
C TRP A 308 -18.90 -7.58 3.03
N GLY A 309 -19.04 -8.44 4.02
CA GLY A 309 -17.95 -8.97 4.83
C GLY A 309 -18.33 -9.02 6.30
N PRO A 310 -17.38 -9.31 7.19
CA PRO A 310 -17.59 -9.20 8.63
C PRO A 310 -17.86 -7.74 9.05
N ASP A 311 -18.54 -7.55 10.17
CA ASP A 311 -18.74 -6.24 10.76
C ASP A 311 -17.39 -5.55 11.03
N LEU A 312 -17.40 -4.21 10.93
CA LEU A 312 -16.20 -3.40 11.18
C LEU A 312 -15.73 -3.60 12.64
N PRO A 313 -14.50 -4.03 12.89
CA PRO A 313 -13.99 -4.18 14.24
C PRO A 313 -13.83 -2.83 14.94
N ASP A 314 -14.13 -2.77 16.24
CA ASP A 314 -14.01 -1.54 17.05
C ASP A 314 -12.59 -0.95 17.04
N ASN A 315 -11.58 -1.79 16.85
CA ASN A 315 -10.16 -1.41 16.83
C ASN A 315 -9.58 -1.20 15.42
N PHE A 316 -10.42 -1.09 14.39
CA PHE A 316 -9.90 -0.92 13.01
C PHE A 316 -9.26 0.44 12.78
N LEU A 317 -9.84 1.51 13.33
CA LEU A 317 -9.34 2.90 13.16
C LEU A 317 -8.56 3.44 14.39
N VAL A 318 -8.05 2.59 15.26
CA VAL A 318 -7.35 2.99 16.50
C VAL A 318 -5.93 2.46 16.58
#